data_081bfd54d7ea2708a43f179753c916d5
#
_entry.id   081bfd54d7ea2708a43f179753c916d5
#
_cell.length_a   1.000
_cell.length_b   1.000
_cell.length_c   1.000
_cell.angle_alpha   90.00
_cell.angle_beta   90.00
_cell.angle_gamma   90.00
#
_symmetry.space_group_name_H-M   'P 1'
#
loop_
_entity.id
_entity.type
_entity.pdbx_description
1 polymer ?
#
loop_
_entity_poly.entity_id
_entity_poly.type
_entity_poly.pdbx_seq_one_letter_code
_entity_poly.pdbx_strand_id
1 'polypeptide(L)'
;RLQSARLKLKGAIAASLESWFVPLCEQQAEPSYVFSADTIAHRALANTALGFLVDFSPSYAALAVQRFTTAQNMTDEAAALTVLVHAGRPEALSCLEAFMQRWKHEALVLDQWFAIQASAPLSATNEQVRQLLAHPAFDRGSPNRVRSLLGQFANANPVAFHQKNGEGYRLLCSQVGELDVQNPQLAARLLGAMAVWPRLDKGRQALALSALASFDRAGLSSDLAETLSRLQHSSEATS
;
A
#
# COMPACT_ATOMS: atom_id res chain seq x y z
N ARG A 1 13.65 -1.91 12.70
CA ARG A 1 14.84 -1.05 12.71
C ARG A 1 14.88 -0.12 11.49
N LEU A 2 14.85 -0.62 10.24
CA LEU A 2 14.92 0.22 9.04
C LEU A 2 13.77 1.24 8.96
N GLN A 3 12.53 0.82 9.20
CA GLN A 3 11.37 1.73 9.22
C GLN A 3 11.52 2.83 10.29
N SER A 4 11.98 2.48 11.48
CA SER A 4 12.21 3.46 12.54
C SER A 4 13.31 4.46 12.18
N ALA A 5 14.39 4.01 11.51
CA ALA A 5 15.45 4.90 11.03
C ALA A 5 14.94 5.84 9.93
N ARG A 6 14.15 5.32 9.00
CA ARG A 6 13.50 6.11 7.93
C ARG A 6 12.59 7.20 8.51
N LEU A 7 11.75 6.86 9.49
CA LEU A 7 10.86 7.83 10.13
C LEU A 7 11.63 8.91 10.88
N LYS A 8 12.73 8.54 11.58
CA LYS A 8 13.60 9.52 12.24
C LYS A 8 14.26 10.47 11.25
N LEU A 9 14.76 9.95 10.13
CA LEU A 9 15.35 10.79 9.07
C LEU A 9 14.29 11.71 8.45
N LYS A 10 13.11 11.21 8.13
CA LYS A 10 11.99 12.04 7.65
C LYS A 10 11.63 13.13 8.65
N GLY A 11 11.56 12.80 9.93
CA GLY A 11 11.29 13.79 10.99
C GLY A 11 12.37 14.88 11.08
N ALA A 12 13.65 14.51 10.98
CA ALA A 12 14.74 15.48 10.98
C ALA A 12 14.69 16.43 9.78
N ILE A 13 14.39 15.89 8.59
CA ILE A 13 14.20 16.69 7.37
C ILE A 13 13.00 17.62 7.53
N ALA A 14 11.86 17.11 8.02
CA ALA A 14 10.66 17.90 8.23
C ALA A 14 10.91 19.06 9.21
N ALA A 15 11.57 18.80 10.34
CA ALA A 15 11.92 19.84 11.32
C ALA A 15 12.83 20.92 10.72
N SER A 16 13.80 20.52 9.87
CA SER A 16 14.73 21.48 9.26
C SER A 16 14.11 22.32 8.15
N LEU A 17 13.08 21.79 7.48
CA LEU A 17 12.45 22.42 6.33
C LEU A 17 11.01 22.88 6.59
N GLU A 18 10.56 22.86 7.84
CA GLU A 18 9.18 23.19 8.22
C GLU A 18 8.75 24.57 7.70
N SER A 19 9.61 25.58 7.85
CA SER A 19 9.36 26.95 7.35
C SER A 19 9.21 27.07 5.83
N TRP A 20 9.71 26.07 5.09
CA TRP A 20 9.55 25.97 3.64
C TRP A 20 8.36 25.10 3.24
N PHE A 21 8.14 24.00 3.98
CA PHE A 21 7.08 23.04 3.65
C PHE A 21 5.68 23.56 3.98
N VAL A 22 5.51 24.29 5.09
CA VAL A 22 4.20 24.79 5.49
C VAL A 22 3.63 25.76 4.46
N PRO A 23 4.31 26.86 4.05
CA PRO A 23 3.79 27.77 3.04
C PRO A 23 3.51 27.08 1.70
N LEU A 24 4.34 26.11 1.31
CA LEU A 24 4.14 25.35 0.07
C LEU A 24 2.84 24.52 0.11
N CYS A 25 2.50 23.93 1.28
CA CYS A 25 1.28 23.18 1.47
C CYS A 25 0.04 24.05 1.68
N GLU A 26 0.19 25.27 2.17
CA GLU A 26 -0.90 26.24 2.40
C GLU A 26 -1.29 26.99 1.14
N GLN A 27 -0.45 27.01 0.12
CA GLN A 27 -0.80 27.62 -1.17
C GLN A 27 -2.08 27.00 -1.70
N GLN A 28 -3.07 27.83 -1.96
CA GLN A 28 -4.33 27.41 -2.56
C GLN A 28 -4.07 26.90 -3.98
N ALA A 29 -4.82 25.87 -4.36
CA ALA A 29 -4.81 25.42 -5.74
C ALA A 29 -5.24 26.59 -6.66
N GLU A 30 -4.61 26.70 -7.83
CA GLU A 30 -5.05 27.64 -8.87
C GLU A 30 -6.56 27.45 -9.11
N PRO A 31 -7.30 28.55 -9.38
CA PRO A 31 -8.76 28.49 -9.54
C PRO A 31 -9.22 27.54 -10.65
N SER A 32 -8.34 27.25 -11.60
CA SER A 32 -8.58 26.26 -12.66
C SER A 32 -7.39 25.29 -12.76
N TYR A 33 -7.71 24.01 -13.01
CA TYR A 33 -6.69 23.00 -13.25
C TYR A 33 -5.89 23.30 -14.53
N VAL A 34 -4.59 23.55 -14.38
CA VAL A 34 -3.66 23.73 -15.50
C VAL A 34 -2.74 22.53 -15.58
N PHE A 35 -2.65 21.93 -16.78
CA PHE A 35 -1.72 20.85 -17.08
C PHE A 35 -0.46 21.42 -17.73
N SER A 36 0.58 21.63 -16.94
CA SER A 36 1.91 22.09 -17.41
C SER A 36 3.00 21.42 -16.58
N ALA A 37 4.23 21.43 -17.08
CA ALA A 37 5.38 20.88 -16.38
C ALA A 37 5.57 21.55 -15.01
N ASP A 38 5.43 22.88 -14.93
CA ASP A 38 5.61 23.66 -13.71
C ASP A 38 4.55 23.32 -12.66
N THR A 39 3.26 23.23 -13.06
CA THR A 39 2.18 22.88 -12.13
C THR A 39 2.27 21.43 -11.67
N ILE A 40 2.76 20.51 -12.53
CA ILE A 40 3.03 19.11 -12.13
C ILE A 40 4.15 19.06 -11.09
N ALA A 41 5.27 19.76 -11.34
CA ALA A 41 6.41 19.82 -10.43
C ALA A 41 6.01 20.43 -9.07
N HIS A 42 5.26 21.54 -9.10
CA HIS A 42 4.77 22.20 -7.89
C HIS A 42 3.85 21.28 -7.06
N ARG A 43 2.88 20.61 -7.69
CA ARG A 43 2.01 19.63 -7.00
C ARG A 43 2.81 18.48 -6.41
N ALA A 44 3.76 17.92 -7.16
CA ALA A 44 4.60 16.82 -6.67
C ALA A 44 5.40 17.24 -5.44
N LEU A 45 5.97 18.45 -5.44
CA LEU A 45 6.72 18.99 -4.32
C LEU A 45 5.80 19.25 -3.11
N ALA A 46 4.65 19.89 -3.30
CA ALA A 46 3.70 20.17 -2.23
C ALA A 46 3.14 18.89 -1.59
N ASN A 47 2.79 17.89 -2.40
CA ASN A 47 2.30 16.60 -1.89
C ASN A 47 3.40 15.82 -1.15
N THR A 48 4.65 15.94 -1.59
CA THR A 48 5.81 15.36 -0.88
C THR A 48 6.02 16.06 0.47
N ALA A 49 6.02 17.40 0.49
CA ALA A 49 6.15 18.21 1.70
C ALA A 49 5.05 17.87 2.72
N LEU A 50 3.81 17.76 2.27
CA LEU A 50 2.68 17.36 3.11
C LEU A 50 2.94 16.00 3.80
N GLY A 51 3.48 15.03 3.06
CA GLY A 51 3.84 13.72 3.62
C GLY A 51 4.93 13.79 4.69
N PHE A 52 5.89 14.71 4.57
CA PHE A 52 6.89 14.96 5.59
C PHE A 52 6.29 15.62 6.83
N LEU A 53 5.45 16.63 6.66
CA LEU A 53 4.82 17.37 7.76
C LEU A 53 3.91 16.48 8.59
N VAL A 54 3.02 15.70 7.95
CA VAL A 54 2.06 14.82 8.65
C VAL A 54 2.76 13.64 9.37
N ASP A 55 3.84 13.10 8.80
CA ASP A 55 4.66 12.10 9.49
C ASP A 55 5.40 12.72 10.69
N PHE A 56 5.81 14.00 10.58
CA PHE A 56 6.55 14.72 11.63
C PHE A 56 5.66 15.07 12.82
N SER A 57 4.46 15.63 12.59
CA SER A 57 3.58 16.03 13.68
C SER A 57 2.10 15.78 13.37
N PRO A 58 1.33 15.25 14.35
CA PRO A 58 -0.13 15.14 14.25
C PRO A 58 -0.85 16.45 13.98
N SER A 59 -0.28 17.60 14.39
CA SER A 59 -0.87 18.92 14.18
C SER A 59 -1.12 19.25 12.71
N TYR A 60 -0.36 18.63 11.79
CA TYR A 60 -0.52 18.81 10.34
C TYR A 60 -1.61 17.94 9.70
N ALA A 61 -2.30 17.09 10.48
CA ALA A 61 -3.43 16.33 9.95
C ALA A 61 -4.55 17.25 9.44
N ALA A 62 -4.83 18.34 10.14
CA ALA A 62 -5.83 19.33 9.70
C ALA A 62 -5.48 19.95 8.33
N LEU A 63 -4.20 20.25 8.07
CA LEU A 63 -3.74 20.73 6.78
C LEU A 63 -3.96 19.69 5.67
N ALA A 64 -3.70 18.41 5.95
CA ALA A 64 -3.96 17.33 4.99
C ALA A 64 -5.45 17.15 4.71
N VAL A 65 -6.33 17.27 5.73
CA VAL A 65 -7.79 17.26 5.55
C VAL A 65 -8.24 18.45 4.71
N GLN A 66 -7.71 19.64 4.96
CA GLN A 66 -8.00 20.82 4.15
C GLN A 66 -7.61 20.56 2.68
N ARG A 67 -6.40 20.08 2.42
CA ARG A 67 -5.95 19.78 1.05
C ARG A 67 -6.79 18.69 0.38
N PHE A 68 -7.24 17.69 1.12
CA PHE A 68 -8.18 16.67 0.63
C PHE A 68 -9.52 17.29 0.21
N THR A 69 -10.09 18.15 1.05
CA THR A 69 -11.42 18.72 0.83
C THR A 69 -11.46 19.80 -0.24
N THR A 70 -10.35 20.53 -0.43
CA THR A 70 -10.23 21.62 -1.42
C THR A 70 -9.56 21.20 -2.73
N ALA A 71 -9.15 19.92 -2.85
CA ALA A 71 -8.48 19.42 -4.06
C ALA A 71 -9.34 19.61 -5.31
N GLN A 72 -8.73 20.15 -6.36
CA GLN A 72 -9.37 20.36 -7.66
C GLN A 72 -9.00 19.26 -8.69
N ASN A 73 -8.21 18.28 -8.27
CA ASN A 73 -7.77 17.17 -9.10
C ASN A 73 -7.51 15.91 -8.26
N MET A 74 -7.59 14.76 -8.92
CA MET A 74 -7.40 13.45 -8.29
C MET A 74 -6.00 13.27 -7.68
N THR A 75 -4.96 13.86 -8.27
CA THR A 75 -3.58 13.73 -7.78
C THR A 75 -3.43 14.30 -6.38
N ASP A 76 -3.96 15.49 -6.14
CA ASP A 76 -3.87 16.15 -4.84
C ASP A 76 -4.82 15.53 -3.82
N GLU A 77 -6.06 15.17 -4.24
CA GLU A 77 -7.02 14.50 -3.38
C GLU A 77 -6.47 13.14 -2.87
N ALA A 78 -5.97 12.32 -3.79
CA ALA A 78 -5.41 11.02 -3.44
C ALA A 78 -4.10 11.12 -2.64
N ALA A 79 -3.26 12.12 -2.91
CA ALA A 79 -2.04 12.35 -2.15
C ALA A 79 -2.35 12.72 -0.70
N ALA A 80 -3.27 13.65 -0.48
CA ALA A 80 -3.70 14.06 0.86
C ALA A 80 -4.32 12.90 1.65
N LEU A 81 -5.19 12.11 0.99
CA LEU A 81 -5.76 10.89 1.57
C LEU A 81 -4.67 9.87 1.93
N THR A 82 -3.72 9.63 1.02
CA THR A 82 -2.61 8.71 1.23
C THR A 82 -1.79 9.09 2.46
N VAL A 83 -1.47 10.36 2.60
CA VAL A 83 -0.69 10.87 3.73
C VAL A 83 -1.40 10.63 5.05
N LEU A 84 -2.71 10.91 5.15
CA LEU A 84 -3.52 10.66 6.35
C LEU A 84 -3.56 9.17 6.71
N VAL A 85 -3.83 8.32 5.73
CA VAL A 85 -3.94 6.87 5.89
C VAL A 85 -2.60 6.26 6.31
N HIS A 86 -1.51 6.64 5.63
CA HIS A 86 -0.17 6.09 5.89
C HIS A 86 0.42 6.55 7.22
N ALA A 87 0.05 7.74 7.68
CA ALA A 87 0.44 8.22 9.00
C ALA A 87 -0.48 7.71 10.13
N GLY A 88 -1.52 6.94 9.80
CA GLY A 88 -2.48 6.41 10.78
C GLY A 88 -3.26 7.49 11.51
N ARG A 89 -3.57 8.59 10.83
CA ARG A 89 -4.32 9.70 11.44
C ARG A 89 -5.80 9.35 11.57
N PRO A 90 -6.46 9.67 12.70
CA PRO A 90 -7.88 9.36 12.89
C PRO A 90 -8.77 10.02 11.84
N GLU A 91 -8.39 11.19 11.33
CA GLU A 91 -9.09 11.91 10.27
C GLU A 91 -9.13 11.13 8.93
N ALA A 92 -8.25 10.15 8.75
CA ALA A 92 -8.23 9.30 7.57
C ALA A 92 -9.56 8.56 7.35
N LEU A 93 -10.26 8.18 8.43
CA LEU A 93 -11.50 7.41 8.33
C LEU A 93 -12.60 8.20 7.61
N SER A 94 -12.84 9.44 8.02
CA SER A 94 -13.84 10.30 7.38
C SER A 94 -13.47 10.67 5.94
N CYS A 95 -12.18 10.87 5.67
CA CYS A 95 -11.69 11.12 4.31
C CYS A 95 -11.82 9.89 3.40
N LEU A 96 -11.54 8.67 3.90
CA LEU A 96 -11.75 7.42 3.17
C LEU A 96 -13.22 7.20 2.82
N GLU A 97 -14.13 7.48 3.76
CA GLU A 97 -15.56 7.37 3.52
C GLU A 97 -16.04 8.39 2.49
N ALA A 98 -15.65 9.66 2.62
CA ALA A 98 -15.98 10.71 1.66
C ALA A 98 -15.45 10.40 0.26
N PHE A 99 -14.21 9.90 0.15
CA PHE A 99 -13.62 9.48 -1.12
C PHE A 99 -14.40 8.33 -1.75
N MET A 100 -14.73 7.28 -0.96
CA MET A 100 -15.52 6.15 -1.41
C MET A 100 -16.90 6.61 -1.91
N GLN A 101 -17.63 7.44 -1.16
CA GLN A 101 -18.95 7.91 -1.56
C GLN A 101 -18.91 8.73 -2.85
N ARG A 102 -17.90 9.56 -3.04
CA ARG A 102 -17.71 10.39 -4.23
C ARG A 102 -17.41 9.55 -5.47
N TRP A 103 -16.56 8.53 -5.34
CA TRP A 103 -15.94 7.83 -6.46
C TRP A 103 -16.37 6.37 -6.63
N LYS A 104 -17.38 5.90 -5.87
CA LYS A 104 -17.83 4.50 -5.89
C LYS A 104 -18.22 3.95 -7.27
N HIS A 105 -18.52 4.80 -8.23
CA HIS A 105 -18.87 4.42 -9.60
C HIS A 105 -17.67 4.43 -10.57
N GLU A 106 -16.51 4.90 -10.12
CA GLU A 106 -15.30 5.01 -10.93
C GLU A 106 -14.33 3.87 -10.59
N ALA A 107 -14.32 2.82 -11.41
CA ALA A 107 -13.59 1.58 -11.11
C ALA A 107 -12.09 1.80 -10.81
N LEU A 108 -11.41 2.65 -11.60
CA LEU A 108 -9.98 2.93 -11.42
C LEU A 108 -9.68 3.73 -10.15
N VAL A 109 -10.59 4.63 -9.77
CA VAL A 109 -10.46 5.41 -8.54
C VAL A 109 -10.73 4.53 -7.32
N LEU A 110 -11.67 3.60 -7.44
CA LEU A 110 -11.89 2.57 -6.43
C LEU A 110 -10.67 1.66 -6.25
N ASP A 111 -10.00 1.29 -7.33
CA ASP A 111 -8.74 0.55 -7.27
C ASP A 111 -7.67 1.32 -6.48
N GLN A 112 -7.58 2.63 -6.68
CA GLN A 112 -6.68 3.48 -5.91
C GLN A 112 -7.06 3.55 -4.41
N TRP A 113 -8.35 3.60 -4.08
CA TRP A 113 -8.83 3.57 -2.69
C TRP A 113 -8.40 2.29 -1.95
N PHE A 114 -8.47 1.12 -2.61
CA PHE A 114 -7.94 -0.13 -2.07
C PHE A 114 -6.42 -0.08 -1.92
N ALA A 115 -5.71 0.42 -2.94
CA ALA A 115 -4.26 0.49 -2.98
C ALA A 115 -3.68 1.37 -1.86
N ILE A 116 -4.27 2.53 -1.59
CA ILE A 116 -3.87 3.45 -0.52
C ILE A 116 -3.90 2.74 0.83
N GLN A 117 -4.97 2.03 1.13
CA GLN A 117 -5.13 1.33 2.41
C GLN A 117 -4.19 0.12 2.52
N ALA A 118 -4.05 -0.66 1.46
CA ALA A 118 -3.18 -1.83 1.42
C ALA A 118 -1.70 -1.48 1.60
N SER A 119 -1.27 -0.32 1.12
CA SER A 119 0.12 0.15 1.20
C SER A 119 0.45 0.93 2.48
N ALA A 120 -0.52 1.15 3.39
CA ALA A 120 -0.29 1.85 4.65
C ALA A 120 0.73 1.11 5.54
N PRO A 121 1.86 1.74 5.92
CA PRO A 121 2.95 1.08 6.63
C PRO A 121 2.66 0.95 8.14
N LEU A 122 1.48 0.43 8.47
CA LEU A 122 0.96 0.30 9.83
C LEU A 122 0.91 -1.17 10.25
N SER A 123 1.04 -1.43 11.55
CA SER A 123 0.93 -2.80 12.10
C SER A 123 -0.46 -3.41 11.92
N ALA A 124 -1.50 -2.57 11.91
CA ALA A 124 -2.89 -3.00 11.73
C ALA A 124 -3.27 -3.31 10.27
N THR A 125 -2.40 -3.04 9.29
CA THR A 125 -2.77 -3.19 7.87
C THR A 125 -3.11 -4.63 7.47
N ASN A 126 -2.55 -5.65 8.13
CA ASN A 126 -2.95 -7.04 7.88
C ASN A 126 -4.45 -7.26 8.15
N GLU A 127 -4.96 -6.72 9.26
CA GLU A 127 -6.38 -6.79 9.58
C GLU A 127 -7.22 -5.93 8.64
N GLN A 128 -6.74 -4.73 8.30
CA GLN A 128 -7.39 -3.87 7.32
C GLN A 128 -7.54 -4.57 5.96
N VAL A 129 -6.52 -5.27 5.49
CA VAL A 129 -6.59 -6.04 4.22
C VAL A 129 -7.64 -7.15 4.30
N ARG A 130 -7.78 -7.85 5.45
CA ARG A 130 -8.87 -8.84 5.62
C ARG A 130 -10.26 -8.21 5.54
N GLN A 131 -10.44 -7.06 6.17
CA GLN A 131 -11.70 -6.32 6.11
C GLN A 131 -12.00 -5.86 4.68
N LEU A 132 -10.99 -5.40 3.95
CA LEU A 132 -11.11 -4.98 2.55
C LEU A 132 -11.42 -6.16 1.60
N LEU A 133 -10.90 -7.36 1.86
CA LEU A 133 -11.25 -8.57 1.12
C LEU A 133 -12.72 -8.96 1.28
N ALA A 134 -13.34 -8.62 2.42
CA ALA A 134 -14.76 -8.83 2.70
C ALA A 134 -15.64 -7.63 2.29
N HIS A 135 -15.04 -6.53 1.81
CA HIS A 135 -15.78 -5.32 1.46
C HIS A 135 -16.64 -5.54 0.20
N PRO A 136 -17.92 -5.05 0.18
CA PRO A 136 -18.83 -5.26 -0.96
C PRO A 136 -18.30 -4.77 -2.31
N ALA A 137 -17.42 -3.76 -2.32
CA ALA A 137 -16.79 -3.25 -3.53
C ALA A 137 -15.55 -4.05 -3.96
N PHE A 138 -15.12 -5.06 -3.20
CA PHE A 138 -14.01 -5.93 -3.61
C PHE A 138 -14.51 -7.01 -4.57
N ASP A 139 -14.09 -6.90 -5.82
CA ASP A 139 -14.41 -7.88 -6.86
C ASP A 139 -13.17 -8.75 -7.15
N ARG A 140 -13.23 -10.04 -6.79
CA ARG A 140 -12.18 -11.03 -7.05
C ARG A 140 -12.04 -11.35 -8.53
N GLY A 141 -13.10 -11.16 -9.33
CA GLY A 141 -13.09 -11.34 -10.77
C GLY A 141 -12.36 -10.23 -11.52
N SER A 142 -12.12 -9.09 -10.88
CA SER A 142 -11.38 -7.98 -11.46
C SER A 142 -9.87 -8.07 -11.16
N PRO A 143 -9.00 -8.36 -12.15
CA PRO A 143 -7.56 -8.44 -11.93
C PRO A 143 -6.95 -7.14 -11.40
N ASN A 144 -7.50 -5.99 -11.79
CA ASN A 144 -7.02 -4.69 -11.30
C ASN A 144 -7.36 -4.50 -9.82
N ARG A 145 -8.57 -4.87 -9.40
CA ARG A 145 -9.00 -4.81 -8.00
C ARG A 145 -8.14 -5.71 -7.12
N VAL A 146 -7.86 -6.92 -7.57
CA VAL A 146 -6.99 -7.87 -6.86
C VAL A 146 -5.55 -7.34 -6.76
N ARG A 147 -5.00 -6.75 -7.84
CA ARG A 147 -3.67 -6.13 -7.80
C ARG A 147 -3.61 -4.92 -6.89
N SER A 148 -4.65 -4.08 -6.89
CA SER A 148 -4.69 -2.88 -6.07
C SER A 148 -4.78 -3.19 -4.58
N LEU A 149 -5.36 -4.31 -4.18
CA LEU A 149 -5.38 -4.75 -2.78
C LEU A 149 -4.18 -5.66 -2.48
N LEU A 150 -4.19 -6.88 -2.99
CA LEU A 150 -3.18 -7.89 -2.63
C LEU A 150 -1.81 -7.60 -3.22
N GLY A 151 -1.75 -7.08 -4.44
CA GLY A 151 -0.49 -6.70 -5.09
C GLY A 151 0.20 -5.54 -4.37
N GLN A 152 -0.54 -4.51 -3.99
CA GLN A 152 0.01 -3.37 -3.24
C GLN A 152 0.41 -3.78 -1.82
N PHE A 153 -0.40 -4.57 -1.14
CA PHE A 153 -0.06 -5.12 0.17
C PHE A 153 1.26 -5.89 0.16
N ALA A 154 1.44 -6.79 -0.81
CA ALA A 154 2.61 -7.67 -0.84
C ALA A 154 3.89 -6.99 -1.35
N ASN A 155 3.78 -6.06 -2.33
CA ASN A 155 4.95 -5.44 -2.97
C ASN A 155 5.28 -4.04 -2.46
N ALA A 156 4.28 -3.27 -2.00
CA ALA A 156 4.48 -1.87 -1.59
C ALA A 156 4.47 -1.67 -0.06
N ASN A 157 4.09 -2.69 0.73
CA ASN A 157 4.00 -2.59 2.18
C ASN A 157 4.94 -3.54 2.93
N PRO A 158 6.26 -3.31 2.91
CA PRO A 158 7.19 -4.19 3.61
C PRO A 158 7.01 -4.21 5.13
N VAL A 159 6.36 -3.19 5.71
CA VAL A 159 6.12 -3.09 7.16
C VAL A 159 5.06 -4.09 7.61
N ALA A 160 3.93 -4.15 6.92
CA ALA A 160 2.84 -5.06 7.25
C ALA A 160 3.08 -6.46 6.67
N PHE A 161 3.53 -6.55 5.43
CA PHE A 161 3.75 -7.83 4.75
C PHE A 161 4.82 -8.69 5.44
N HIS A 162 5.93 -8.07 5.84
CA HIS A 162 7.04 -8.76 6.51
C HIS A 162 7.00 -8.65 8.05
N GLN A 163 5.81 -8.67 8.65
CA GLN A 163 5.70 -8.71 10.12
C GLN A 163 6.34 -9.99 10.68
N LYS A 164 6.87 -9.88 11.93
CA LYS A 164 7.60 -10.97 12.59
C LYS A 164 6.73 -12.20 12.90
N ASN A 165 5.41 -12.06 12.89
CA ASN A 165 4.46 -13.15 13.09
C ASN A 165 4.15 -13.95 11.81
N GLY A 166 4.65 -13.51 10.63
CA GLY A 166 4.42 -14.15 9.33
C GLY A 166 2.99 -14.07 8.81
N GLU A 167 2.17 -13.21 9.38
CA GLU A 167 0.75 -13.10 9.06
C GLU A 167 0.52 -12.65 7.62
N GLY A 168 1.33 -11.70 7.11
CA GLY A 168 1.27 -11.25 5.72
C GLY A 168 1.52 -12.39 4.72
N TYR A 169 2.44 -13.30 5.02
CA TYR A 169 2.74 -14.44 4.16
C TYR A 169 1.56 -15.42 4.12
N ARG A 170 0.99 -15.77 5.28
CA ARG A 170 -0.17 -16.65 5.36
C ARG A 170 -1.39 -16.07 4.66
N LEU A 171 -1.63 -14.76 4.86
CA LEU A 171 -2.74 -14.07 4.19
C LEU A 171 -2.58 -14.12 2.66
N LEU A 172 -1.39 -13.78 2.15
CA LEU A 172 -1.15 -13.83 0.71
C LEU A 172 -1.31 -15.24 0.16
N CYS A 173 -0.69 -16.26 0.79
CA CYS A 173 -0.76 -17.65 0.32
C CYS A 173 -2.19 -18.18 0.31
N SER A 174 -3.00 -17.91 1.36
CA SER A 174 -4.42 -18.28 1.38
C SER A 174 -5.18 -17.65 0.21
N GLN A 175 -5.01 -16.35 -0.02
CA GLN A 175 -5.73 -15.65 -1.09
C GLN A 175 -5.27 -16.08 -2.49
N VAL A 176 -3.98 -16.39 -2.65
CA VAL A 176 -3.43 -16.93 -3.90
C VAL A 176 -4.01 -18.31 -4.20
N GLY A 177 -4.13 -19.19 -3.20
CA GLY A 177 -4.75 -20.51 -3.38
C GLY A 177 -6.21 -20.41 -3.83
N GLU A 178 -7.00 -19.51 -3.24
CA GLU A 178 -8.39 -19.27 -3.65
C GLU A 178 -8.47 -18.68 -5.07
N LEU A 179 -7.52 -17.82 -5.44
CA LEU A 179 -7.49 -17.15 -6.75
C LEU A 179 -7.05 -18.09 -7.88
N ASP A 180 -6.23 -19.09 -7.58
CA ASP A 180 -5.66 -20.02 -8.57
C ASP A 180 -6.72 -20.73 -9.41
N VAL A 181 -7.86 -21.06 -8.79
CA VAL A 181 -9.00 -21.69 -9.47
C VAL A 181 -9.61 -20.80 -10.55
N GLN A 182 -9.59 -19.47 -10.35
CA GLN A 182 -10.24 -18.51 -11.24
C GLN A 182 -9.25 -17.86 -12.22
N ASN A 183 -8.04 -17.59 -11.76
CA ASN A 183 -7.03 -16.88 -12.53
C ASN A 183 -5.60 -17.33 -12.16
N PRO A 184 -5.15 -18.48 -12.70
CA PRO A 184 -3.84 -19.07 -12.41
C PRO A 184 -2.67 -18.11 -12.61
N GLN A 185 -2.67 -17.37 -13.71
CA GLN A 185 -1.60 -16.43 -14.05
C GLN A 185 -1.48 -15.28 -13.03
N LEU A 186 -2.63 -14.75 -12.58
CA LEU A 186 -2.64 -13.70 -11.57
C LEU A 186 -2.21 -14.25 -10.21
N ALA A 187 -2.65 -15.46 -9.85
CA ALA A 187 -2.25 -16.15 -8.62
C ALA A 187 -0.72 -16.37 -8.59
N ALA A 188 -0.15 -16.94 -9.64
CA ALA A 188 1.29 -17.14 -9.76
C ALA A 188 2.08 -15.82 -9.70
N ARG A 189 1.58 -14.77 -10.37
CA ARG A 189 2.21 -13.44 -10.32
C ARG A 189 2.19 -12.82 -8.92
N LEU A 190 1.10 -12.95 -8.19
CA LEU A 190 1.00 -12.45 -6.81
C LEU A 190 1.92 -13.23 -5.87
N LEU A 191 1.99 -14.56 -6.01
CA LEU A 191 2.91 -15.38 -5.22
C LEU A 191 4.37 -14.99 -5.45
N GLY A 192 4.70 -14.44 -6.63
CA GLY A 192 6.02 -13.89 -6.95
C GLY A 192 6.51 -12.82 -5.98
N ALA A 193 5.63 -12.12 -5.26
CA ALA A 193 6.01 -11.18 -4.19
C ALA A 193 6.81 -11.85 -3.05
N MET A 194 6.66 -13.17 -2.90
CA MET A 194 7.44 -13.95 -1.92
C MET A 194 8.91 -14.13 -2.31
N ALA A 195 9.33 -13.82 -3.55
CA ALA A 195 10.71 -14.06 -4.03
C ALA A 195 11.82 -13.37 -3.21
N VAL A 196 11.46 -12.38 -2.42
CA VAL A 196 12.40 -11.67 -1.52
C VAL A 196 12.76 -12.48 -0.27
N TRP A 197 12.04 -13.56 0.05
CA TRP A 197 12.16 -14.28 1.33
C TRP A 197 13.59 -14.73 1.69
N PRO A 198 14.49 -15.16 0.76
CA PRO A 198 15.84 -15.58 1.12
C PRO A 198 16.71 -14.44 1.68
N ARG A 199 16.34 -13.19 1.41
CA ARG A 199 17.05 -11.98 1.88
C ARG A 199 16.59 -11.50 3.26
N LEU A 200 15.58 -12.13 3.84
CA LEU A 200 15.05 -11.78 5.14
C LEU A 200 15.87 -12.42 6.27
N ASP A 201 15.61 -12.02 7.51
CA ASP A 201 16.19 -12.70 8.68
C ASP A 201 15.65 -14.14 8.81
N LYS A 202 16.40 -15.00 9.52
CA LYS A 202 16.10 -16.43 9.66
C LYS A 202 14.70 -16.72 10.19
N GLY A 203 14.18 -15.90 11.11
CA GLY A 203 12.82 -16.05 11.64
C GLY A 203 11.75 -15.84 10.56
N ARG A 204 11.91 -14.76 9.76
CA ARG A 204 10.99 -14.51 8.65
C ARG A 204 11.16 -15.51 7.51
N GLN A 205 12.38 -15.97 7.24
CA GLN A 205 12.61 -17.04 6.27
C GLN A 205 11.81 -18.30 6.62
N ALA A 206 11.89 -18.75 7.87
CA ALA A 206 11.15 -19.93 8.34
C ALA A 206 9.63 -19.76 8.19
N LEU A 207 9.10 -18.57 8.53
CA LEU A 207 7.67 -18.26 8.41
C LEU A 207 7.22 -18.19 6.93
N ALA A 208 8.05 -17.63 6.05
CA ALA A 208 7.77 -17.57 4.63
C ALA A 208 7.74 -18.98 4.01
N LEU A 209 8.74 -19.82 4.33
CA LEU A 209 8.78 -21.21 3.89
C LEU A 209 7.60 -22.01 4.42
N SER A 210 7.21 -21.83 5.69
CA SER A 210 6.03 -22.47 6.26
C SER A 210 4.75 -22.08 5.52
N ALA A 211 4.61 -20.79 5.15
CA ALA A 211 3.47 -20.33 4.37
C ALA A 211 3.47 -20.92 2.93
N LEU A 212 4.64 -21.01 2.28
CA LEU A 212 4.77 -21.65 0.96
C LEU A 212 4.53 -23.16 1.02
N ALA A 213 4.82 -23.82 2.15
CA ALA A 213 4.57 -25.24 2.34
C ALA A 213 3.10 -25.58 2.63
N SER A 214 2.25 -24.58 2.90
CA SER A 214 0.83 -24.80 3.19
C SER A 214 -0.03 -25.11 1.96
N PHE A 215 0.49 -24.95 0.75
CA PHE A 215 -0.24 -25.28 -0.48
C PHE A 215 -0.39 -26.80 -0.65
N ASP A 216 -1.62 -27.24 -0.91
CA ASP A 216 -1.86 -28.60 -1.40
C ASP A 216 -1.50 -28.69 -2.89
N ARG A 217 -0.42 -29.36 -3.19
CA ARG A 217 0.13 -29.44 -4.57
C ARG A 217 -0.77 -30.17 -5.55
N ALA A 218 -1.64 -31.05 -5.07
CA ALA A 218 -2.48 -31.88 -5.93
C ALA A 218 -3.56 -31.07 -6.68
N GLY A 219 -3.94 -29.90 -6.14
CA GLY A 219 -4.99 -29.05 -6.71
C GLY A 219 -4.47 -27.78 -7.41
N LEU A 220 -3.15 -27.56 -7.50
CA LEU A 220 -2.61 -26.33 -8.07
C LEU A 220 -2.61 -26.36 -9.61
N SER A 221 -2.84 -25.17 -10.20
CA SER A 221 -2.55 -24.95 -11.62
C SER A 221 -1.06 -25.12 -11.93
N SER A 222 -0.73 -25.37 -13.21
CA SER A 222 0.67 -25.47 -13.66
C SER A 222 1.46 -24.19 -13.36
N ASP A 223 0.86 -23.01 -13.59
CA ASP A 223 1.51 -21.71 -13.39
C ASP A 223 1.86 -21.47 -11.92
N LEU A 224 0.94 -21.79 -11.01
CA LEU A 224 1.16 -21.63 -9.58
C LEU A 224 2.14 -22.67 -9.04
N ALA A 225 2.04 -23.93 -9.49
CA ALA A 225 2.93 -25.03 -9.10
C ALA A 225 4.37 -24.76 -9.50
N GLU A 226 4.61 -24.24 -10.72
CA GLU A 226 5.95 -23.85 -11.20
C GLU A 226 6.51 -22.71 -10.34
N THR A 227 5.71 -21.65 -10.10
CA THR A 227 6.13 -20.51 -9.28
C THR A 227 6.46 -20.93 -7.85
N LEU A 228 5.62 -21.76 -7.24
CA LEU A 228 5.84 -22.30 -5.90
C LEU A 228 7.14 -23.13 -5.83
N SER A 229 7.36 -24.02 -6.80
CA SER A 229 8.57 -24.83 -6.88
C SER A 229 9.83 -23.96 -6.97
N ARG A 230 9.84 -22.97 -7.85
CA ARG A 230 10.96 -22.02 -8.00
C ARG A 230 11.24 -21.27 -6.70
N LEU A 231 10.21 -20.80 -5.99
CA LEU A 231 10.36 -20.08 -4.73
C LEU A 231 10.93 -20.96 -3.61
N GLN A 232 10.55 -22.23 -3.55
CA GLN A 232 11.05 -23.17 -2.53
C GLN A 232 12.53 -23.57 -2.79
N HIS A 233 12.96 -23.70 -4.05
CA HIS A 233 14.34 -24.02 -4.40
C HIS A 233 15.29 -22.82 -4.38
N SER A 234 14.77 -21.60 -4.25
CA SER A 234 15.63 -20.39 -4.16
C SER A 234 16.54 -20.34 -2.93
N SER A 235 16.41 -21.27 -1.99
CA SER A 235 17.29 -21.40 -0.81
C SER A 235 18.64 -22.04 -1.14
N GLU A 236 18.72 -22.86 -2.18
CA GLU A 236 19.92 -23.64 -2.51
C GLU A 236 20.99 -22.82 -3.25
N ALA A 237 20.60 -21.71 -3.85
CA ALA A 237 21.51 -20.84 -4.63
C ALA A 237 22.26 -19.80 -3.79
N THR A 238 22.04 -19.74 -2.46
CA THR A 238 22.60 -18.69 -1.57
C THR A 238 23.48 -19.27 -0.45
N SER A 239 23.82 -20.56 -0.54
CA SER A 239 24.72 -21.27 0.41
C SER A 239 26.15 -21.30 -0.05
#